data_305f436c00725202fc36377beaa32135
#
_entry.id   305f436c00725202fc36377beaa32135
#
_cell.length_a   1.000
_cell.length_b   1.000
_cell.length_c   1.000
_cell.angle_alpha   90.00
_cell.angle_beta   90.00
_cell.angle_gamma   90.00
#
_symmetry.space_group_name_H-M   'P 1'
#
loop_
_entity.id
_entity.type
_entity.pdbx_description
1 polymer ?
#
loop_
_entity_poly.entity_id
_entity_poly.type
_entity_poly.pdbx_seq_one_letter_code
_entity_poly.pdbx_strand_id
1 'polypeptide(L)'
;MSEYSIPLSEPTISGKEWKYVKDCLDTTWISTAGKYVDLFEQKIVKYTGAKYAVACINGTSALQVALKLAGVIPGDEVIVPTIT
;
A
#
# COMPACT_ATOMS: atom_id res chain seq x y z
N MET A 1 -12.85 -1.48 -32.46
CA MET A 1 -12.60 -0.99 -31.10
C MET A 1 -13.66 0.05 -30.77
N SER A 2 -14.33 -0.07 -29.65
CA SER A 2 -15.36 0.89 -29.26
C SER A 2 -14.73 2.17 -28.73
N GLU A 3 -15.23 3.33 -29.16
CA GLU A 3 -14.86 4.63 -28.61
C GLU A 3 -15.34 4.82 -27.17
N TYR A 4 -16.33 4.02 -26.76
CA TYR A 4 -17.01 4.12 -25.47
C TYR A 4 -16.65 2.97 -24.53
N SER A 5 -15.37 2.58 -24.50
CA SER A 5 -14.88 1.58 -23.56
C SER A 5 -14.77 2.19 -22.17
N ILE A 6 -15.46 1.59 -21.22
CA ILE A 6 -15.37 1.98 -19.81
C ILE A 6 -14.66 0.86 -19.06
N PRO A 7 -13.41 1.07 -18.60
CA PRO A 7 -12.70 0.06 -17.82
C PRO A 7 -13.32 -0.09 -16.44
N LEU A 8 -13.17 -1.28 -15.84
CA LEU A 8 -13.62 -1.54 -14.47
C LEU A 8 -12.89 -0.66 -13.47
N SER A 9 -11.59 -0.53 -13.65
CA SER A 9 -10.74 0.38 -12.90
C SER A 9 -9.54 0.76 -13.75
N GLU A 10 -9.01 1.93 -13.50
CA GLU A 10 -7.88 2.47 -14.25
C GLU A 10 -6.94 3.20 -13.28
N PRO A 11 -5.63 2.90 -13.31
CA PRO A 11 -4.68 3.64 -12.50
C PRO A 11 -4.62 5.11 -12.90
N THR A 12 -4.51 5.98 -11.92
CA THR A 12 -4.31 7.41 -12.14
C THR A 12 -2.87 7.76 -11.82
N ILE A 13 -2.15 8.26 -12.83
CA ILE A 13 -0.78 8.74 -12.70
C ILE A 13 -0.77 10.18 -13.18
N SER A 14 -0.86 11.13 -12.27
CA SER A 14 -1.06 12.55 -12.62
C SER A 14 -0.23 13.52 -11.79
N GLY A 15 0.59 13.01 -10.87
CA GLY A 15 1.36 13.85 -9.96
C GLY A 15 2.86 13.58 -10.04
N LYS A 16 3.44 13.34 -8.88
CA LYS A 16 4.88 13.22 -8.72
C LYS A 16 5.40 11.80 -8.81
N GLU A 17 4.58 10.84 -9.23
CA GLU A 17 4.92 9.42 -9.26
C GLU A 17 6.18 9.17 -10.08
N TRP A 18 6.24 9.77 -11.27
CA TRP A 18 7.41 9.65 -12.14
C TRP A 18 8.69 10.14 -11.47
N LYS A 19 8.60 11.28 -10.82
CA LYS A 19 9.75 11.89 -10.13
C LYS A 19 10.30 10.98 -9.04
N TYR A 20 9.42 10.42 -8.21
CA TYR A 20 9.84 9.55 -7.11
C TYR A 20 10.39 8.22 -7.61
N VAL A 21 9.74 7.61 -8.60
CA VAL A 21 10.24 6.36 -9.21
C VAL A 21 11.59 6.60 -9.88
N LYS A 22 11.73 7.69 -10.64
CA LYS A 22 12.99 8.06 -11.27
C LYS A 22 14.11 8.23 -10.24
N ASP A 23 13.85 8.91 -9.14
CA ASP A 23 14.83 9.08 -8.08
C ASP A 23 15.26 7.75 -7.47
N CYS A 24 14.34 6.81 -7.26
CA CYS A 24 14.66 5.47 -6.79
C CYS A 24 15.58 4.73 -7.77
N LEU A 25 15.30 4.83 -9.07
CA LEU A 25 16.12 4.20 -10.11
C LEU A 25 17.51 4.83 -10.21
N ASP A 26 17.58 6.16 -10.18
CA ASP A 26 18.84 6.90 -10.25
C ASP A 26 19.75 6.62 -9.05
N THR A 27 19.16 6.41 -7.86
CA THR A 27 19.91 6.17 -6.64
C THR A 27 20.02 4.69 -6.27
N THR A 28 19.45 3.79 -7.08
CA THR A 28 19.40 2.34 -6.85
C THR A 28 18.63 1.90 -5.59
N TRP A 29 17.87 2.77 -4.96
CA TRP A 29 17.01 2.45 -3.81
C TRP A 29 15.70 1.83 -4.28
N ILE A 30 15.75 0.58 -4.74
CA ILE A 30 14.61 -0.15 -5.30
C ILE A 30 14.21 -1.38 -4.48
N SER A 31 14.76 -1.52 -3.28
CA SER A 31 14.50 -2.63 -2.36
C SER A 31 13.56 -2.18 -1.23
N THR A 32 13.34 -3.07 -0.25
CA THR A 32 12.51 -2.82 0.93
C THR A 32 13.10 -1.78 1.88
N ALA A 33 14.39 -1.50 1.76
CA ALA A 33 15.05 -0.44 2.52
C ALA A 33 15.31 0.76 1.61
N GLY A 34 14.94 1.94 2.06
CA GLY A 34 15.16 3.16 1.29
C GLY A 34 14.42 4.34 1.90
N LYS A 35 14.84 5.54 1.52
CA LYS A 35 14.28 6.78 2.08
C LYS A 35 12.78 6.94 1.85
N TYR A 36 12.25 6.42 0.73
CA TYR A 36 10.83 6.56 0.42
C TYR A 36 9.94 5.61 1.21
N VAL A 37 10.45 4.43 1.59
CA VAL A 37 9.73 3.54 2.50
C VAL A 37 9.57 4.21 3.85
N ASP A 38 10.66 4.73 4.41
CA ASP A 38 10.64 5.43 5.69
C ASP A 38 9.75 6.68 5.63
N LEU A 39 9.87 7.46 4.57
CA LEU A 39 9.05 8.67 4.39
C LEU A 39 7.56 8.34 4.28
N PHE A 40 7.21 7.27 3.58
CA PHE A 40 5.83 6.81 3.46
C PHE A 40 5.27 6.42 4.83
N GLU A 41 6.01 5.62 5.59
CA GLU A 41 5.60 5.22 6.94
C GLU A 41 5.41 6.43 7.85
N GLN A 42 6.34 7.38 7.83
CA GLN A 42 6.23 8.62 8.62
C GLN A 42 5.02 9.45 8.24
N LYS A 43 4.72 9.57 6.96
CA LYS A 43 3.55 10.31 6.49
C LYS A 43 2.23 9.66 6.89
N ILE A 44 2.17 8.34 6.86
CA ILE A 44 0.98 7.60 7.33
C ILE A 44 0.78 7.81 8.83
N VAL A 45 1.84 7.72 9.62
CA VAL A 45 1.78 8.01 11.07
C VAL A 45 1.25 9.41 11.31
N LYS A 46 1.77 10.40 10.60
CA LYS A 46 1.35 11.79 10.75
C LYS A 46 -0.11 12.01 10.34
N TYR A 47 -0.53 11.38 9.25
CA TYR A 47 -1.88 11.54 8.71
C TYR A 47 -2.94 10.86 9.58
N THR A 48 -2.66 9.64 10.06
CA THR A 48 -3.61 8.83 10.81
C THR A 48 -3.59 9.08 12.31
N GLY A 49 -2.49 9.61 12.83
CA GLY A 49 -2.27 9.73 14.27
C GLY A 49 -1.88 8.39 14.93
N ALA A 50 -1.66 7.34 14.14
CA ALA A 50 -1.18 6.06 14.66
C ALA A 50 0.23 6.21 15.25
N LYS A 51 0.57 5.36 16.21
CA LYS A 51 1.88 5.41 16.84
C LYS A 51 2.97 4.88 15.91
N TYR A 52 2.64 3.87 15.13
CA TYR A 52 3.56 3.24 14.19
C TYR A 52 2.86 2.93 12.87
N ALA A 53 3.63 2.85 11.81
CA ALA A 53 3.20 2.35 10.50
C ALA A 53 4.32 1.51 9.91
N VAL A 54 3.96 0.39 9.30
CA VAL A 54 4.89 -0.52 8.65
C VAL A 54 4.40 -0.76 7.22
N ALA A 55 5.23 -0.42 6.25
CA ALA A 55 4.90 -0.64 4.85
C ALA A 55 4.97 -2.13 4.50
N CYS A 56 3.99 -2.59 3.75
CA CYS A 56 3.93 -3.95 3.21
C CYS A 56 3.87 -3.88 1.68
N ILE A 57 4.23 -4.97 1.03
CA ILE A 57 4.31 -5.00 -0.43
C ILE A 57 2.94 -4.79 -1.10
N ASN A 58 1.87 -5.23 -0.47
CA ASN A 58 0.50 -5.04 -0.94
C ASN A 58 -0.51 -5.17 0.21
N GLY A 59 -1.78 -4.87 -0.07
CA GLY A 59 -2.85 -4.94 0.91
C GLY A 59 -3.13 -6.36 1.41
N THR A 60 -2.99 -7.37 0.57
CA THR A 60 -3.21 -8.76 0.95
C THR A 60 -2.22 -9.20 2.02
N SER A 61 -0.94 -8.90 1.84
CA SER A 61 0.11 -9.17 2.83
C SER A 61 -0.12 -8.38 4.12
N ALA A 62 -0.53 -7.11 4.00
CA ALA A 62 -0.81 -6.26 5.14
C ALA A 62 -1.99 -6.81 5.97
N LEU A 63 -3.06 -7.26 5.33
CA LEU A 63 -4.20 -7.87 6.00
C LEU A 63 -3.82 -9.16 6.73
N GLN A 64 -2.99 -10.01 6.12
CA GLN A 64 -2.53 -11.24 6.75
C GLN A 64 -1.75 -10.96 8.03
N VAL A 65 -0.84 -10.00 7.99
CA VAL A 65 -0.06 -9.60 9.15
C VAL A 65 -0.95 -8.98 10.22
N ALA A 66 -1.90 -8.13 9.81
CA ALA A 66 -2.84 -7.47 10.75
C ALA A 66 -3.70 -8.50 11.49
N LEU A 67 -4.20 -9.53 10.81
CA LEU A 67 -4.98 -10.60 11.44
C LEU A 67 -4.14 -11.38 12.46
N LYS A 68 -2.89 -11.66 12.14
CA LYS A 68 -1.96 -12.30 13.09
C LYS A 68 -1.72 -11.44 14.32
N LEU A 69 -1.47 -10.16 14.13
CA LEU A 69 -1.24 -9.23 15.23
C LEU A 69 -2.48 -9.05 16.12
N ALA A 70 -3.67 -9.13 15.53
CA ALA A 70 -4.92 -9.08 16.26
C ALA A 70 -5.23 -10.35 17.05
N GLY A 71 -4.45 -11.42 16.87
CA GLY A 71 -4.65 -12.67 17.59
C GLY A 71 -5.70 -13.59 17.00
N VAL A 72 -6.07 -13.42 15.73
CA VAL A 72 -7.05 -14.28 15.05
C VAL A 72 -6.49 -15.70 14.90
N ILE A 73 -7.26 -16.69 15.32
CA ILE A 73 -6.90 -18.11 15.27
C ILE A 73 -7.96 -18.89 14.50
N PRO A 74 -7.66 -20.15 14.06
CA PRO A 74 -8.67 -21.00 13.44
C PRO A 74 -9.93 -21.13 14.30
N GLY A 75 -11.10 -21.01 13.68
CA GLY A 75 -12.39 -21.01 14.35
C GLY A 75 -12.95 -19.64 14.65
N ASP A 76 -12.15 -18.59 14.59
CA ASP A 76 -12.60 -17.22 14.76
C ASP A 76 -13.40 -16.73 13.54
N GLU A 77 -14.30 -15.80 13.78
CA GLU A 77 -15.05 -15.12 12.73
C GLU A 77 -14.51 -13.72 12.52
N VAL A 78 -14.40 -13.30 11.26
CA VAL A 78 -13.93 -11.98 10.88
C VAL A 78 -14.92 -11.35 9.92
N ILE A 79 -15.39 -10.15 10.24
CA ILE A 79 -16.29 -9.40 9.36
C ILE A 79 -15.49 -8.80 8.22
N VAL A 80 -15.89 -9.10 7.00
CA VAL A 80 -15.22 -8.63 5.78
C VAL A 80 -16.24 -8.06 4.80
N PRO A 81 -15.84 -7.13 3.91
CA PRO A 81 -16.70 -6.70 2.82
C PRO A 81 -16.84 -7.80 1.77
N THR A 82 -17.93 -7.78 1.02
CA THR A 82 -18.16 -8.72 -0.08
C THR A 82 -17.43 -8.32 -1.36
N ILE A 83 -17.05 -7.06 -1.46
CA ILE A 83 -16.31 -6.49 -2.61
C ILE A 83 -15.11 -5.71 -2.06
N THR A 84 -13.99 -5.87 -2.76
CA THR A 84 -12.75 -5.12 -2.47
C THR A 84 -12.23 -4.40 -3.72
#